data_cb99219ebf90180e273984aca6d7162e
#
_entry.id   cb99219ebf90180e273984aca6d7162e
#
_cell.length_a   1.000
_cell.length_b   1.000
_cell.length_c   1.000
_cell.angle_alpha   90.00
_cell.angle_beta   90.00
_cell.angle_gamma   90.00
#
_symmetry.space_group_name_H-M   'P 1'
#
loop_
_entity.id
_entity.type
_entity.pdbx_description
1 polymer ?
#
loop_
_entity_poly.entity_id
_entity_poly.type
_entity_poly.pdbx_seq_one_letter_code
_entity_poly.pdbx_strand_id
1 'polypeptide(L)'
;MYLPYAKLKNKKDLSFLEIKLSNIIHNYSTIKSFVDDEVIVASVVKADVYGIGILKVVKILHNIGCQHFFVNTIEEGISIRKHINNKNVSIYILTGYFGINEYKKYNLIPNL
;
A
#
# COMPACT_ATOMS: atom_id res chain seq x y z
N MET A 1 3.25 11.38 -12.11
CA MET A 1 1.97 11.96 -11.66
C MET A 1 2.16 12.65 -10.31
N TYR A 2 1.73 13.87 -10.23
CA TYR A 2 1.72 14.61 -8.99
C TYR A 2 0.44 14.35 -8.23
N LEU A 3 0.55 14.04 -6.94
CA LEU A 3 -0.53 14.38 -6.02
C LEU A 3 -0.42 15.88 -5.78
N PRO A 4 -1.49 16.64 -6.01
CA PRO A 4 -1.45 18.02 -5.59
C PRO A 4 -1.22 18.02 -4.07
N TYR A 5 -0.16 18.65 -3.65
CA TYR A 5 0.05 18.90 -2.23
C TYR A 5 -1.14 19.68 -1.67
N ALA A 6 -1.44 19.45 -0.41
CA ALA A 6 -2.47 20.24 0.25
C ALA A 6 -2.06 21.72 0.18
N LYS A 7 -2.89 22.54 -0.46
CA LYS A 7 -2.66 23.99 -0.43
C LYS A 7 -2.61 24.45 1.01
N LEU A 8 -1.66 25.30 1.32
CA LEU A 8 -1.61 25.93 2.63
C LEU A 8 -2.90 26.69 2.86
N LYS A 9 -3.71 26.20 3.79
CA LYS A 9 -5.01 26.82 4.14
C LYS A 9 -4.87 28.07 4.96
N ASN A 10 -3.69 28.26 5.56
CA ASN A 10 -3.41 29.33 6.48
C ASN A 10 -1.98 29.81 6.24
N LYS A 11 -1.77 31.13 6.19
CA LYS A 11 -0.44 31.73 6.06
C LYS A 11 0.52 31.36 7.20
N LYS A 12 0.01 30.74 8.28
CA LYS A 12 0.81 30.24 9.40
C LYS A 12 1.39 28.86 9.15
N ASP A 13 0.94 28.16 8.11
CA ASP A 13 1.49 26.87 7.75
C ASP A 13 2.89 27.05 7.16
N LEU A 14 3.90 26.59 7.90
CA LEU A 14 5.31 26.74 7.53
C LEU A 14 5.87 25.59 6.73
N SER A 15 5.12 24.48 6.61
CA SER A 15 5.57 23.31 5.87
C SER A 15 4.40 22.59 5.23
N PHE A 16 4.70 21.86 4.16
CA PHE A 16 3.74 20.99 3.49
C PHE A 16 4.48 19.76 2.96
N LEU A 17 3.71 18.68 2.75
CA LEU A 17 4.22 17.45 2.14
C LEU A 17 3.78 17.39 0.69
N GLU A 18 4.73 17.33 -0.22
CA GLU A 18 4.47 17.10 -1.63
C GLU A 18 4.79 15.65 -1.98
N ILE A 19 3.81 14.96 -2.57
CA ILE A 19 3.94 13.55 -2.95
C ILE A 19 3.83 13.42 -4.45
N LYS A 20 4.88 12.87 -5.07
CA LYS A 20 4.89 12.56 -6.50
C LYS A 20 4.63 11.08 -6.70
N LEU A 21 3.41 10.75 -7.11
CA LEU A 21 3.03 9.36 -7.35
C LEU A 21 3.82 8.73 -8.49
N SER A 22 4.25 9.51 -9.46
CA SER A 22 5.12 9.03 -10.54
C SER A 22 6.44 8.47 -10.03
N ASN A 23 6.97 8.99 -8.92
CA ASN A 23 8.19 8.47 -8.31
C ASN A 23 7.95 7.09 -7.68
N ILE A 24 6.80 6.89 -7.08
CA ILE A 24 6.42 5.58 -6.51
C ILE A 24 6.29 4.55 -7.63
N ILE A 25 5.63 4.91 -8.71
CA ILE A 25 5.50 4.06 -9.90
C ILE A 25 6.88 3.72 -10.46
N HIS A 26 7.73 4.74 -10.61
CA HIS A 26 9.09 4.57 -11.13
C HIS A 26 9.90 3.61 -10.25
N ASN A 27 9.86 3.78 -8.94
CA ASN A 27 10.60 2.94 -8.01
C ASN A 27 10.15 1.48 -8.09
N TYR A 28 8.86 1.23 -8.08
CA TYR A 28 8.32 -0.13 -8.22
C TYR A 28 8.75 -0.75 -9.56
N SER A 29 8.57 -0.01 -10.66
CA SER A 29 8.90 -0.48 -12.00
C SER A 29 10.40 -0.75 -12.15
N THR A 30 11.24 0.08 -11.54
CA THR A 30 12.69 -0.10 -11.55
C THR A 30 13.09 -1.40 -10.85
N ILE A 31 12.56 -1.65 -9.65
CA ILE A 31 12.83 -2.89 -8.92
C ILE A 31 12.33 -4.08 -9.72
N LYS A 32 11.12 -3.99 -10.28
CA LYS A 32 10.54 -5.06 -11.08
C LYS A 32 11.40 -5.39 -12.30
N SER A 33 12.05 -4.39 -12.89
CA SER A 33 12.94 -4.59 -14.06
C SER A 33 14.24 -5.31 -13.72
N PHE A 34 14.66 -5.34 -12.45
CA PHE A 34 15.89 -5.99 -12.02
C PHE A 34 15.71 -7.47 -11.70
N VAL A 35 14.50 -7.97 -11.67
CA VAL A 35 14.22 -9.36 -11.33
C VAL A 35 13.54 -10.05 -12.51
N ASP A 36 13.61 -11.37 -12.53
CA ASP A 36 12.93 -12.17 -13.55
C ASP A 36 11.41 -12.08 -13.41
N ASP A 37 10.69 -12.32 -14.49
CA ASP A 37 9.23 -12.23 -14.52
C ASP A 37 8.54 -13.14 -13.51
N GLU A 38 9.20 -14.25 -13.14
CA GLU A 38 8.67 -15.18 -12.14
C GLU A 38 8.82 -14.70 -10.71
N VAL A 39 9.64 -13.67 -10.48
CA VAL A 39 9.87 -13.13 -9.14
C VAL A 39 8.74 -12.17 -8.76
N ILE A 40 8.15 -12.44 -7.62
CA ILE A 40 7.10 -11.57 -7.08
C ILE A 40 7.77 -10.37 -6.38
N VAL A 41 7.36 -9.17 -6.79
CA VAL A 41 7.75 -7.94 -6.09
C VAL A 41 6.56 -7.49 -5.25
N ALA A 42 6.71 -7.59 -3.94
CA ALA A 42 5.70 -7.17 -2.99
C ALA A 42 6.01 -5.76 -2.45
N SER A 43 4.98 -5.03 -2.12
CA SER A 43 5.13 -3.68 -1.58
C SER A 43 4.79 -3.64 -0.10
N VAL A 44 5.66 -3.06 0.70
CA VAL A 44 5.41 -2.83 2.13
C VAL A 44 4.75 -1.46 2.29
N VAL A 45 3.49 -1.48 2.70
CA VAL A 45 2.65 -0.27 2.78
C VAL A 45 2.15 -0.02 4.21
N LYS A 46 2.82 -0.58 5.19
CA LYS A 46 2.48 -0.44 6.61
C LYS A 46 2.55 1.02 7.08
N ALA A 47 1.96 1.29 8.24
CA ALA A 47 1.99 2.60 8.88
C ALA A 47 1.54 3.72 7.92
N ASP A 48 0.44 3.48 7.20
CA ASP A 48 -0.12 4.41 6.22
C ASP A 48 0.91 4.82 5.15
N VAL A 49 1.74 3.84 4.73
CA VAL A 49 2.89 4.04 3.83
C VAL A 49 3.84 5.09 4.41
N TYR A 50 4.17 4.92 5.69
CA TYR A 50 5.01 5.87 6.43
C TYR A 50 4.48 7.31 6.40
N GLY A 51 3.13 7.45 6.47
CA GLY A 51 2.45 8.74 6.49
C GLY A 51 2.07 9.31 5.12
N ILE A 52 2.34 8.59 4.03
CA ILE A 52 2.04 9.07 2.67
C ILE A 52 0.56 8.88 2.31
N GLY A 53 -0.09 7.87 2.86
CA GLY A 53 -1.48 7.55 2.56
C GLY A 53 -1.61 6.21 1.85
N ILE A 54 -2.07 5.20 2.59
CA ILE A 54 -2.05 3.81 2.15
C ILE A 54 -2.95 3.57 0.93
N LEU A 55 -4.16 4.12 0.92
CA LEU A 55 -5.14 3.79 -0.12
C LEU A 55 -4.75 4.33 -1.49
N LYS A 56 -4.20 5.53 -1.54
CA LYS A 56 -3.74 6.12 -2.79
C LYS A 56 -2.56 5.37 -3.37
N VAL A 57 -1.60 5.02 -2.52
CA VAL A 57 -0.39 4.30 -2.94
C VAL A 57 -0.73 2.90 -3.40
N VAL A 58 -1.55 2.17 -2.63
CA VAL A 58 -1.96 0.81 -2.98
C VAL A 58 -2.73 0.80 -4.30
N LYS A 59 -3.63 1.74 -4.50
CA LYS A 59 -4.39 1.84 -5.75
C LYS A 59 -3.48 2.00 -6.96
N ILE A 60 -2.50 2.88 -6.86
CA ILE A 60 -1.55 3.13 -7.96
C ILE A 60 -0.67 1.93 -8.20
N LEU A 61 -0.12 1.32 -7.16
CA LEU A 61 0.70 0.12 -7.30
C LEU A 61 -0.10 -1.03 -7.88
N HIS A 62 -1.34 -1.20 -7.45
CA HIS A 62 -2.21 -2.23 -8.00
C HIS A 62 -2.48 -1.99 -9.50
N ASN A 63 -2.71 -0.75 -9.90
CA ASN A 63 -2.96 -0.40 -11.30
C ASN A 63 -1.77 -0.72 -12.22
N ILE A 64 -0.55 -0.72 -11.71
CA ILE A 64 0.65 -1.08 -12.48
C ILE A 64 1.09 -2.53 -12.29
N GLY A 65 0.25 -3.36 -11.67
CA GLY A 65 0.43 -4.80 -11.60
C GLY A 65 0.91 -5.36 -10.27
N CYS A 66 1.11 -4.54 -9.23
CA CYS A 66 1.45 -5.06 -7.91
C CYS A 66 0.24 -5.75 -7.29
N GLN A 67 0.40 -7.00 -6.91
CA GLN A 67 -0.67 -7.82 -6.33
C GLN A 67 -0.36 -8.31 -4.91
N HIS A 68 0.77 -7.91 -4.35
CA HIS A 68 1.21 -8.37 -3.03
C HIS A 68 1.57 -7.18 -2.16
N PHE A 69 0.87 -7.04 -1.02
CA PHE A 69 1.04 -5.92 -0.11
C PHE A 69 1.25 -6.42 1.31
N PHE A 70 2.26 -5.90 1.98
CA PHE A 70 2.52 -6.17 3.38
C PHE A 70 2.09 -4.98 4.22
N VAL A 71 1.28 -5.23 5.23
CA VAL A 71 0.85 -4.23 6.21
C VAL A 71 1.18 -4.69 7.61
N ASN A 72 1.09 -3.79 8.58
CA ASN A 72 1.41 -4.12 9.95
C ASN A 72 0.23 -4.72 10.69
N THR A 73 -0.97 -4.15 10.54
CA THR A 73 -2.14 -4.49 11.34
C THR A 73 -3.28 -5.05 10.50
N ILE A 74 -4.17 -5.78 11.17
CA ILE A 74 -5.41 -6.28 10.55
C ILE A 74 -6.25 -5.13 10.01
N GLU A 75 -6.35 -4.03 10.74
CA GLU A 75 -7.12 -2.85 10.35
C GLU A 75 -6.62 -2.26 9.03
N GLU A 76 -5.32 -2.16 8.87
CA GLU A 76 -4.71 -1.72 7.60
C GLU A 76 -5.08 -2.67 6.47
N GLY A 77 -4.99 -3.98 6.72
CA GLY A 77 -5.34 -5.00 5.73
C GLY A 77 -6.81 -4.96 5.33
N ILE A 78 -7.70 -4.79 6.29
CA ILE A 78 -9.13 -4.65 6.03
C ILE A 78 -9.41 -3.41 5.19
N SER A 79 -8.76 -2.31 5.50
CA SER A 79 -8.90 -1.05 4.76
C SER A 79 -8.52 -1.24 3.29
N ILE A 80 -7.42 -1.91 3.01
CA ILE A 80 -7.00 -2.22 1.64
C ILE A 80 -8.04 -3.11 0.96
N ARG A 81 -8.47 -4.18 1.63
CA ARG A 81 -9.40 -5.14 1.03
C ARG A 81 -10.75 -4.51 0.68
N LYS A 82 -11.24 -3.59 1.48
CA LYS A 82 -12.47 -2.85 1.19
C LYS A 82 -12.36 -1.97 -0.05
N HIS A 83 -11.17 -1.48 -0.36
CA HIS A 83 -10.94 -0.62 -1.52
C HIS A 83 -10.52 -1.41 -2.76
N ILE A 84 -9.84 -2.54 -2.57
CA ILE A 84 -9.43 -3.42 -3.66
C ILE A 84 -10.01 -4.80 -3.38
N ASN A 85 -11.26 -4.99 -3.77
CA ASN A 85 -11.95 -6.26 -3.62
C ASN A 85 -11.62 -7.18 -4.80
N ASN A 86 -10.36 -7.61 -4.83
CA ASN A 86 -9.83 -8.50 -5.87
C ASN A 86 -9.14 -9.68 -5.21
N LYS A 87 -9.62 -10.89 -5.49
CA LYS A 87 -9.08 -12.13 -4.91
C LYS A 87 -7.63 -12.41 -5.30
N ASN A 88 -7.17 -11.83 -6.41
CA ASN A 88 -5.79 -11.98 -6.86
C ASN A 88 -4.82 -11.09 -6.08
N VAL A 89 -5.32 -10.14 -5.30
CA VAL A 89 -4.49 -9.31 -4.43
C VAL A 89 -4.30 -10.02 -3.09
N SER A 90 -3.05 -10.24 -2.74
CA SER A 90 -2.63 -10.86 -1.48
C SER A 90 -2.23 -9.78 -0.48
N ILE A 91 -2.79 -9.83 0.71
CA ILE A 91 -2.51 -8.87 1.78
C ILE A 91 -1.96 -9.64 2.97
N TYR A 92 -0.72 -9.33 3.32
CA TYR A 92 0.03 -10.00 4.39
C TYR A 92 0.08 -9.12 5.62
N ILE A 93 -0.24 -9.69 6.77
CA ILE A 93 -0.25 -8.99 8.05
C ILE A 93 1.02 -9.35 8.83
N LEU A 94 1.84 -8.35 9.15
CA LEU A 94 3.15 -8.57 9.78
C LEU A 94 3.06 -8.82 11.28
N THR A 95 2.10 -8.23 11.99
CA THR A 95 2.01 -8.34 13.43
C THR A 95 0.87 -9.22 13.89
N GLY A 96 1.24 -10.31 14.55
CA GLY A 96 0.33 -11.11 15.33
C GLY A 96 -0.68 -11.93 14.53
N TYR A 97 -1.22 -12.91 15.22
CA TYR A 97 -2.31 -13.73 14.71
C TYR A 97 -3.49 -13.61 15.66
N PHE A 98 -4.26 -12.56 15.46
CA PHE A 98 -5.47 -12.28 16.22
C PHE A 98 -6.64 -12.17 15.25
N GLY A 99 -7.84 -12.54 15.70
CA GLY A 99 -9.04 -12.33 14.92
C GLY A 99 -9.13 -13.23 13.68
N ILE A 100 -9.11 -14.55 13.89
CA ILE A 100 -9.20 -15.53 12.79
C ILE A 100 -10.40 -15.28 11.88
N ASN A 101 -11.51 -14.77 12.42
CA ASN A 101 -12.70 -14.48 11.62
C ASN A 101 -12.45 -13.37 10.61
N GLU A 102 -11.70 -12.34 11.00
CA GLU A 102 -11.32 -11.23 10.13
C GLU A 102 -10.37 -11.70 9.03
N TYR A 103 -9.43 -12.57 9.35
CA TYR A 103 -8.54 -13.18 8.35
C TYR A 103 -9.32 -13.93 7.27
N LYS A 104 -10.31 -14.71 7.69
CA LYS A 104 -11.16 -15.45 6.76
C LYS A 104 -12.08 -14.53 5.97
N LYS A 105 -12.74 -13.61 6.65
CA LYS A 105 -13.72 -12.70 6.03
C LYS A 105 -13.09 -11.81 4.97
N TYR A 106 -11.91 -11.28 5.23
CA TYR A 106 -11.23 -10.35 4.35
C TYR A 106 -10.10 -10.99 3.55
N ASN A 107 -9.96 -12.31 3.62
CA ASN A 107 -8.92 -13.04 2.92
C ASN A 107 -7.53 -12.44 3.15
N LEU A 108 -7.16 -12.30 4.41
CA LEU A 108 -5.87 -11.80 4.85
C LEU A 108 -4.92 -12.96 5.14
N ILE A 109 -3.63 -12.73 4.98
CA ILE A 109 -2.60 -13.76 5.16
C ILE A 109 -1.78 -13.39 6.41
N PRO A 110 -1.80 -14.24 7.45
CA PRO A 110 -0.98 -13.98 8.63
C PRO A 110 0.48 -14.31 8.37
N ASN A 111 1.36 -13.54 8.97
CA ASN A 111 2.79 -13.83 9.03
C ASN A 111 3.06 -14.55 10.36
N LEU A 112 3.33 -15.82 10.29
CA LEU A 112 3.56 -16.67 11.47
C LEU A 112 5.04 -16.78 11.81
#